data_5a57eb8d37445e294dc5281d08e3857e
#
_entry.id   5a57eb8d37445e294dc5281d08e3857e
#
_cell.length_a   1.000
_cell.length_b   1.000
_cell.length_c   1.000
_cell.angle_alpha   90.00
_cell.angle_beta   90.00
_cell.angle_gamma   90.00
#
_symmetry.space_group_name_H-M   'P 1'
#
loop_
_entity.id
_entity.type
_entity.pdbx_description
1 polymer ?
#
loop_
_entity_poly.entity_id
_entity_poly.type
_entity_poly.pdbx_seq_one_letter_code
_entity_poly.pdbx_strand_id
1 'polypeptide(L)'
;MPDTLKTPDGTATSIDSRLLWAGLFFALAVFSKFPGLDLLVSARYFDLDLGFFRAKDPVVLALYNWTPILGRALFLAMLLHALLAPWLARALASAGKPEAAQRCRGPWRHLSTVFVCAALLGPGLLIEGVLKNTVGRPRPVQTVPFGGPEPYHGPFAPGDTPESHRSFVSSHAATGFALMALGLTCRPAARRRWLIVGLMAGSAIGAGRIMQGGHFLSDIVFAFYAVWLSCELVVWLDRKRLQRGQPPAPRQRRPHAPPLP
;
A
#
# COMPACT_ATOMS: atom_id res chain seq x y z
N MET A 1 10.27 -33.27 -17.26
CA MET A 1 10.87 -32.74 -16.00
C MET A 1 10.65 -31.25 -15.96
N PRO A 2 9.81 -30.71 -15.08
CA PRO A 2 9.69 -29.25 -14.94
C PRO A 2 10.75 -28.78 -13.97
N ASP A 3 11.49 -27.78 -14.44
CA ASP A 3 12.59 -27.13 -13.71
C ASP A 3 12.15 -26.67 -12.31
N THR A 4 12.91 -27.20 -11.38
CA THR A 4 12.97 -26.89 -9.98
C THR A 4 12.85 -25.39 -9.71
N LEU A 5 11.97 -25.05 -8.78
CA LEU A 5 11.94 -23.81 -8.03
C LEU A 5 13.34 -23.50 -7.48
N LYS A 6 14.16 -22.81 -8.26
CA LYS A 6 15.33 -22.14 -7.73
C LYS A 6 14.82 -21.09 -6.76
N THR A 7 15.12 -21.28 -5.50
CA THR A 7 15.03 -20.22 -4.47
C THR A 7 15.72 -18.99 -5.04
N PRO A 8 15.07 -17.81 -5.05
CA PRO A 8 15.76 -16.60 -5.47
C PRO A 8 16.87 -16.34 -4.44
N ASP A 9 18.10 -16.32 -4.92
CA ASP A 9 19.21 -15.80 -4.15
C ASP A 9 18.82 -14.45 -3.55
N GLY A 10 19.14 -14.25 -2.26
CA GLY A 10 18.64 -13.18 -1.40
C GLY A 10 19.04 -11.73 -1.79
N THR A 11 19.30 -11.45 -3.07
CA THR A 11 19.83 -10.17 -3.56
C THR A 11 19.00 -9.49 -4.65
N ALA A 12 17.93 -10.10 -5.16
CA ALA A 12 17.07 -9.42 -6.14
C ALA A 12 15.98 -8.59 -5.45
N THR A 13 16.34 -7.54 -4.78
CA THR A 13 15.40 -6.47 -4.39
C THR A 13 15.02 -5.68 -5.63
N SER A 14 13.82 -5.91 -6.10
CA SER A 14 13.18 -5.13 -7.16
C SER A 14 12.95 -3.70 -6.67
N ILE A 15 13.53 -2.72 -7.26
CA ILE A 15 13.73 -1.37 -6.76
C ILE A 15 14.48 -1.46 -5.42
N ASP A 16 15.67 -0.94 -5.43
CA ASP A 16 16.52 -0.98 -4.24
C ASP A 16 15.70 -0.39 -3.07
N SER A 17 15.31 -1.23 -2.11
CA SER A 17 14.56 -0.80 -0.94
C SER A 17 15.27 0.37 -0.24
N ARG A 18 16.59 0.51 -0.43
CA ARG A 18 17.39 1.63 0.03
C ARG A 18 16.92 2.96 -0.55
N LEU A 19 16.52 3.00 -1.83
CA LEU A 19 15.98 4.23 -2.45
C LEU A 19 14.64 4.62 -1.83
N LEU A 20 13.78 3.66 -1.53
CA LEU A 20 12.49 3.94 -0.88
C LEU A 20 12.69 4.40 0.57
N TRP A 21 13.62 3.79 1.31
CA TRP A 21 14.00 4.27 2.63
C TRP A 21 14.63 5.67 2.60
N ALA A 22 15.56 5.91 1.67
CA ALA A 22 16.15 7.24 1.48
C ALA A 22 15.06 8.28 1.13
N GLY A 23 14.11 7.93 0.27
CA GLY A 23 12.96 8.76 -0.06
C GLY A 23 12.06 9.05 1.14
N LEU A 24 11.82 8.07 2.03
CA LEU A 24 11.07 8.28 3.27
C LEU A 24 11.78 9.28 4.18
N PHE A 25 13.08 9.08 4.45
CA PHE A 25 13.85 10.01 5.29
C PHE A 25 13.94 11.40 4.68
N PHE A 26 14.08 11.49 3.35
CA PHE A 26 14.04 12.76 2.63
C PHE A 26 12.67 13.43 2.79
N ALA A 27 11.56 12.72 2.60
CA ALA A 27 10.22 13.27 2.78
C ALA A 27 9.99 13.73 4.24
N LEU A 28 10.41 12.93 5.24
CA LEU A 28 10.36 13.32 6.65
C LEU A 28 11.12 14.63 6.88
N ALA A 29 12.36 14.74 6.38
CA ALA A 29 13.18 15.94 6.53
C ALA A 29 12.55 17.15 5.84
N VAL A 30 12.08 17.00 4.59
CA VAL A 30 11.47 18.09 3.80
C VAL A 30 10.21 18.62 4.47
N PHE A 31 9.27 17.77 4.84
CA PHE A 31 8.00 18.22 5.44
C PHE A 31 8.15 18.67 6.90
N SER A 32 9.19 18.23 7.62
CA SER A 32 9.53 18.78 8.93
C SER A 32 10.13 20.18 8.81
N LYS A 33 11.01 20.42 7.83
CA LYS A 33 11.69 21.69 7.64
C LYS A 33 10.82 22.72 6.91
N PHE A 34 10.00 22.26 5.97
CA PHE A 34 9.19 23.10 5.07
C PHE A 34 7.72 22.69 5.10
N PRO A 35 7.02 22.79 6.24
CA PRO A 35 5.59 22.42 6.31
C PRO A 35 4.72 23.27 5.38
N GLY A 36 5.13 24.49 5.05
CA GLY A 36 4.44 25.37 4.12
C GLY A 36 4.32 24.86 2.67
N LEU A 37 5.06 23.81 2.28
CA LEU A 37 4.89 23.16 0.97
C LEU A 37 3.46 22.66 0.76
N ASP A 38 2.80 22.20 1.80
CA ASP A 38 1.42 21.76 1.76
C ASP A 38 0.47 22.90 1.37
N LEU A 39 0.68 24.08 1.96
CA LEU A 39 -0.10 25.26 1.63
C LEU A 39 0.19 25.74 0.21
N LEU A 40 1.47 25.78 -0.19
CA LEU A 40 1.89 26.19 -1.52
C LEU A 40 1.24 25.34 -2.63
N VAL A 41 1.20 24.02 -2.45
CA VAL A 41 0.61 23.11 -3.42
C VAL A 41 -0.92 23.23 -3.44
N SER A 42 -1.55 23.31 -2.27
CA SER A 42 -3.01 23.46 -2.17
C SER A 42 -3.50 24.80 -2.75
N ALA A 43 -2.76 25.88 -2.57
CA ALA A 43 -3.08 27.21 -3.09
C ALA A 43 -3.13 27.26 -4.63
N ARG A 44 -2.46 26.34 -5.33
CA ARG A 44 -2.56 26.23 -6.81
C ARG A 44 -3.95 25.90 -7.32
N TYR A 45 -4.81 25.37 -6.46
CA TYR A 45 -6.16 24.90 -6.80
C TYR A 45 -7.25 25.65 -6.02
N PHE A 46 -6.87 26.73 -5.31
CA PHE A 46 -7.78 27.54 -4.52
C PHE A 46 -7.88 28.97 -5.07
N ASP A 47 -9.09 29.48 -5.08
CA ASP A 47 -9.44 30.86 -5.43
C ASP A 47 -10.33 31.43 -4.32
N LEU A 48 -10.20 32.73 -4.05
CA LEU A 48 -10.96 33.37 -2.94
C LEU A 48 -12.46 33.40 -3.18
N ASP A 49 -12.90 33.50 -4.44
CA ASP A 49 -14.32 33.60 -4.81
C ASP A 49 -14.91 32.22 -5.12
N LEU A 50 -14.12 31.33 -5.71
CA LEU A 50 -14.57 30.01 -6.20
C LEU A 50 -14.25 28.86 -5.23
N GLY A 51 -13.42 29.11 -4.22
CA GLY A 51 -12.88 28.06 -3.35
C GLY A 51 -11.93 27.14 -4.11
N PHE A 52 -12.00 25.83 -3.83
CA PHE A 52 -11.25 24.83 -4.59
C PHE A 52 -11.91 24.59 -5.95
N PHE A 53 -11.53 25.40 -6.95
CA PHE A 53 -12.23 25.50 -8.24
C PHE A 53 -12.25 24.22 -9.10
N ARG A 54 -11.36 23.23 -8.81
CA ARG A 54 -11.36 21.91 -9.44
C ARG A 54 -12.17 20.87 -8.67
N ALA A 55 -12.77 21.21 -7.54
CA ALA A 55 -13.45 20.24 -6.66
C ALA A 55 -14.63 19.52 -7.37
N LYS A 56 -15.28 20.21 -8.33
CA LYS A 56 -16.41 19.66 -9.09
C LYS A 56 -16.04 19.17 -10.50
N ASP A 57 -14.75 19.11 -10.84
CA ASP A 57 -14.30 18.56 -12.12
C ASP A 57 -14.75 17.09 -12.25
N PRO A 58 -15.34 16.69 -13.40
CA PRO A 58 -15.90 15.34 -13.58
C PRO A 58 -14.89 14.21 -13.34
N VAL A 59 -13.62 14.40 -13.77
CA VAL A 59 -12.55 13.40 -13.56
C VAL A 59 -12.20 13.31 -12.08
N VAL A 60 -12.09 14.45 -11.40
CA VAL A 60 -11.79 14.51 -9.95
C VAL A 60 -12.92 13.86 -9.14
N LEU A 61 -14.17 14.13 -9.49
CA LEU A 61 -15.34 13.49 -8.87
C LEU A 61 -15.39 11.98 -9.16
N ALA A 62 -15.07 11.55 -10.38
CA ALA A 62 -15.01 10.14 -10.72
C ALA A 62 -13.95 9.42 -9.87
N LEU A 63 -12.74 9.96 -9.77
CA LEU A 63 -11.69 9.41 -8.90
C LEU A 63 -12.14 9.35 -7.44
N TYR A 64 -12.80 10.37 -6.94
CA TYR A 64 -13.31 10.39 -5.57
C TYR A 64 -14.38 9.32 -5.33
N ASN A 65 -15.39 9.24 -6.18
CA ASN A 65 -16.54 8.36 -6.00
C ASN A 65 -16.20 6.87 -6.23
N TRP A 66 -15.44 6.59 -7.30
CA TRP A 66 -15.15 5.21 -7.69
C TRP A 66 -14.02 4.56 -6.91
N THR A 67 -13.05 5.31 -6.40
CA THR A 67 -11.92 4.73 -5.66
C THR A 67 -12.36 3.86 -4.48
N PRO A 68 -13.24 4.31 -3.55
CA PRO A 68 -13.63 3.48 -2.43
C PRO A 68 -14.51 2.29 -2.83
N ILE A 69 -15.27 2.41 -3.92
CA ILE A 69 -16.10 1.32 -4.45
C ILE A 69 -15.20 0.23 -5.02
N LEU A 70 -14.30 0.59 -5.94
CA LEU A 70 -13.39 -0.35 -6.58
C LEU A 70 -12.40 -0.98 -5.58
N GLY A 71 -11.91 -0.18 -4.63
CA GLY A 71 -11.01 -0.67 -3.57
C GLY A 71 -11.68 -1.71 -2.68
N ARG A 72 -12.92 -1.45 -2.25
CA ARG A 72 -13.72 -2.40 -1.47
C ARG A 72 -14.07 -3.65 -2.27
N ALA A 73 -14.47 -3.49 -3.53
CA ALA A 73 -14.78 -4.62 -4.41
C ALA A 73 -13.56 -5.51 -4.62
N LEU A 74 -12.39 -4.94 -4.89
CA LEU A 74 -11.13 -5.69 -5.02
C LEU A 74 -10.79 -6.41 -3.71
N PHE A 75 -10.86 -5.71 -2.58
CA PHE A 75 -10.59 -6.32 -1.27
C PHE A 75 -11.50 -7.49 -0.98
N LEU A 76 -12.82 -7.34 -1.19
CA LEU A 76 -13.80 -8.40 -0.97
C LEU A 76 -13.58 -9.58 -1.94
N ALA A 77 -13.29 -9.32 -3.20
CA ALA A 77 -12.98 -10.36 -4.17
C ALA A 77 -11.75 -11.19 -3.74
N MET A 78 -10.68 -10.51 -3.31
CA MET A 78 -9.46 -11.17 -2.82
C MET A 78 -9.71 -11.93 -1.51
N LEU A 79 -10.50 -11.36 -0.60
CA LEU A 79 -10.85 -12.03 0.65
C LEU A 79 -11.68 -13.28 0.38
N LEU A 80 -12.74 -13.17 -0.41
CA LEU A 80 -13.57 -14.31 -0.79
C LEU A 80 -12.75 -15.39 -1.50
N HIS A 81 -11.88 -15.00 -2.43
CA HIS A 81 -10.99 -15.97 -3.08
C HIS A 81 -10.04 -16.63 -2.07
N ALA A 82 -9.42 -15.90 -1.16
CA ALA A 82 -8.53 -16.48 -0.15
C ALA A 82 -9.23 -17.51 0.74
N LEU A 83 -10.50 -17.25 1.09
CA LEU A 83 -11.32 -18.14 1.93
C LEU A 83 -11.89 -19.34 1.14
N LEU A 84 -12.40 -19.08 -0.06
CA LEU A 84 -13.13 -20.07 -0.85
C LEU A 84 -12.24 -20.90 -1.80
N ALA A 85 -10.97 -20.55 -1.98
CA ALA A 85 -10.04 -21.21 -2.89
C ALA A 85 -9.99 -22.76 -2.74
N PRO A 86 -10.07 -23.36 -1.53
CA PRO A 86 -10.09 -24.82 -1.41
C PRO A 86 -11.33 -25.48 -2.07
N TRP A 87 -12.50 -24.84 -1.94
CA TRP A 87 -13.75 -25.35 -2.56
C TRP A 87 -13.78 -25.07 -4.07
N LEU A 88 -13.36 -23.86 -4.49
CA LEU A 88 -13.23 -23.53 -5.91
C LEU A 88 -12.27 -24.47 -6.64
N ALA A 89 -11.14 -24.83 -5.99
CA ALA A 89 -10.21 -25.79 -6.56
C ALA A 89 -10.82 -27.20 -6.71
N ARG A 90 -11.63 -27.66 -5.75
CA ARG A 90 -12.35 -28.92 -5.88
C ARG A 90 -13.32 -28.88 -7.06
N ALA A 91 -14.14 -27.83 -7.16
CA ALA A 91 -15.08 -27.65 -8.27
C ALA A 91 -14.37 -27.58 -9.63
N LEU A 92 -13.22 -26.92 -9.73
CA LEU A 92 -12.42 -26.86 -10.95
C LEU A 92 -11.84 -28.23 -11.33
N ALA A 93 -11.38 -29.00 -10.35
CA ALA A 93 -10.86 -30.35 -10.56
C ALA A 93 -11.96 -31.32 -11.06
N SER A 94 -13.14 -31.28 -10.45
CA SER A 94 -14.30 -32.09 -10.90
C SER A 94 -14.83 -31.67 -12.27
N ALA A 95 -14.61 -30.41 -12.68
CA ALA A 95 -14.92 -29.90 -14.02
C ALA A 95 -13.82 -30.19 -15.08
N GLY A 96 -12.86 -31.06 -14.77
CA GLY A 96 -11.78 -31.43 -15.69
C GLY A 96 -10.71 -30.39 -15.92
N LYS A 97 -10.55 -29.42 -14.98
CA LYS A 97 -9.57 -28.33 -15.06
C LYS A 97 -8.51 -28.41 -13.95
N PRO A 98 -7.67 -29.48 -13.90
CA PRO A 98 -6.74 -29.71 -12.78
C PRO A 98 -5.66 -28.64 -12.63
N GLU A 99 -5.14 -28.08 -13.73
CA GLU A 99 -4.14 -27.00 -13.67
C GLU A 99 -4.72 -25.71 -13.07
N ALA A 100 -5.95 -25.35 -13.45
CA ALA A 100 -6.64 -24.19 -12.87
C ALA A 100 -6.93 -24.42 -11.38
N ALA A 101 -7.32 -25.62 -10.99
CA ALA A 101 -7.53 -26.03 -9.60
C ALA A 101 -6.24 -25.87 -8.77
N GLN A 102 -5.11 -26.32 -9.32
CA GLN A 102 -3.81 -26.19 -8.66
C GLN A 102 -3.39 -24.72 -8.50
N ARG A 103 -3.59 -23.90 -9.55
CA ARG A 103 -3.29 -22.45 -9.48
C ARG A 103 -4.19 -21.74 -8.47
N CYS A 104 -5.49 -22.06 -8.44
CA CYS A 104 -6.46 -21.49 -7.52
C CYS A 104 -6.08 -21.79 -6.05
N ARG A 105 -5.77 -23.05 -5.73
CA ARG A 105 -5.44 -23.49 -4.38
C ARG A 105 -4.04 -23.04 -3.91
N GLY A 106 -3.10 -22.91 -4.83
CA GLY A 106 -1.69 -22.56 -4.57
C GLY A 106 -1.39 -21.06 -4.73
N PRO A 107 -0.80 -20.67 -5.89
CA PRO A 107 -0.23 -19.31 -6.04
C PRO A 107 -1.28 -18.20 -5.99
N TRP A 108 -2.48 -18.42 -6.52
CA TRP A 108 -3.52 -17.39 -6.50
C TRP A 108 -4.09 -17.17 -5.10
N ARG A 109 -4.29 -18.27 -4.34
CA ARG A 109 -4.71 -18.15 -2.94
C ARG A 109 -3.65 -17.42 -2.10
N HIS A 110 -2.38 -17.76 -2.32
CA HIS A 110 -1.26 -17.09 -1.65
C HIS A 110 -1.25 -15.57 -1.98
N LEU A 111 -1.36 -15.21 -3.25
CA LEU A 111 -1.49 -13.82 -3.67
C LEU A 111 -2.64 -13.11 -2.95
N SER A 112 -3.83 -13.71 -2.97
CA SER A 112 -5.02 -13.11 -2.33
C SER A 112 -4.84 -12.95 -0.83
N THR A 113 -4.25 -13.93 -0.16
CA THR A 113 -3.97 -13.85 1.28
C THR A 113 -2.98 -12.72 1.61
N VAL A 114 -1.87 -12.64 0.86
CA VAL A 114 -0.86 -11.59 1.05
C VAL A 114 -1.44 -10.20 0.77
N PHE A 115 -2.25 -10.07 -0.30
CA PHE A 115 -2.95 -8.81 -0.61
C PHE A 115 -3.88 -8.38 0.52
N VAL A 116 -4.73 -9.30 1.02
CA VAL A 116 -5.67 -9.02 2.12
C VAL A 116 -4.93 -8.61 3.38
N CYS A 117 -3.84 -9.33 3.74
CA CYS A 117 -3.02 -8.97 4.90
C CYS A 117 -2.41 -7.56 4.75
N ALA A 118 -1.89 -7.22 3.56
CA ALA A 118 -1.32 -5.89 3.31
C ALA A 118 -2.39 -4.78 3.35
N ALA A 119 -3.58 -5.03 2.79
CA ALA A 119 -4.69 -4.08 2.80
C ALA A 119 -5.28 -3.88 4.21
N LEU A 120 -5.37 -4.94 5.00
CA LEU A 120 -5.80 -4.84 6.40
C LEU A 120 -4.78 -4.10 7.27
N LEU A 121 -3.49 -4.38 7.08
CA LEU A 121 -2.44 -3.76 7.88
C LEU A 121 -2.23 -2.28 7.52
N GLY A 122 -2.11 -1.96 6.22
CA GLY A 122 -1.83 -0.60 5.74
C GLY A 122 -3.06 0.30 5.75
N PRO A 123 -3.92 0.23 4.73
CA PRO A 123 -5.13 1.07 4.67
C PRO A 123 -6.06 0.87 5.86
N GLY A 124 -6.25 -0.35 6.33
CA GLY A 124 -7.18 -0.67 7.42
C GLY A 124 -6.66 -0.23 8.78
N LEU A 125 -5.68 -0.95 9.32
CA LEU A 125 -5.22 -0.75 10.70
C LEU A 125 -4.38 0.52 10.84
N LEU A 126 -3.30 0.65 10.05
CA LEU A 126 -2.36 1.75 10.22
C LEU A 126 -2.99 3.09 9.88
N ILE A 127 -3.69 3.21 8.75
CA ILE A 127 -4.26 4.48 8.30
C ILE A 127 -5.58 4.78 8.99
N GLU A 128 -6.61 3.93 8.83
CA GLU A 128 -7.92 4.20 9.39
C GLU A 128 -7.97 3.99 10.90
N GLY A 129 -7.29 2.96 11.41
CA GLY A 129 -7.33 2.60 12.84
C GLY A 129 -6.43 3.47 13.70
N VAL A 130 -5.22 3.84 13.22
CA VAL A 130 -4.23 4.57 14.02
C VAL A 130 -4.10 6.02 13.57
N LEU A 131 -3.51 6.29 12.39
CA LEU A 131 -3.11 7.63 12.01
C LEU A 131 -4.26 8.64 11.99
N LYS A 132 -5.42 8.26 11.51
CA LYS A 132 -6.59 9.14 11.46
C LYS A 132 -7.23 9.43 12.80
N ASN A 133 -7.02 8.57 13.78
CA ASN A 133 -7.58 8.73 15.11
C ASN A 133 -6.60 9.40 16.10
N THR A 134 -5.34 9.58 15.69
CA THR A 134 -4.30 10.11 16.58
C THR A 134 -3.78 11.49 16.16
N VAL A 135 -3.75 11.79 14.86
CA VAL A 135 -3.09 13.02 14.36
C VAL A 135 -4.00 14.24 14.40
N GLY A 136 -5.32 14.09 14.19
CA GLY A 136 -6.27 15.20 14.31
C GLY A 136 -6.06 16.38 13.36
N ARG A 137 -5.50 16.16 12.16
CA ARG A 137 -5.17 17.21 11.21
C ARG A 137 -6.40 17.69 10.44
N PRO A 138 -6.71 19.01 10.40
CA PRO A 138 -7.78 19.55 9.55
C PRO A 138 -7.43 19.41 8.06
N ARG A 139 -8.45 19.33 7.21
CA ARG A 139 -8.29 19.32 5.74
C ARG A 139 -8.00 20.72 5.21
N PRO A 140 -7.37 20.87 4.01
CA PRO A 140 -7.15 22.18 3.41
C PRO A 140 -8.40 23.06 3.42
N VAL A 141 -9.54 22.57 2.97
CA VAL A 141 -10.83 23.31 2.92
C VAL A 141 -11.32 23.78 4.31
N GLN A 142 -10.83 23.19 5.39
CA GLN A 142 -11.20 23.56 6.76
C GLN A 142 -10.25 24.59 7.38
N THR A 143 -9.13 24.89 6.72
CA THR A 143 -8.09 25.75 7.33
C THR A 143 -8.23 27.22 6.95
N VAL A 144 -7.83 28.10 7.85
CA VAL A 144 -7.87 29.57 7.68
C VAL A 144 -7.26 30.06 6.35
N PRO A 145 -6.11 29.56 5.87
CA PRO A 145 -5.57 29.96 4.59
C PRO A 145 -6.50 29.72 3.39
N PHE A 146 -7.48 28.84 3.54
CA PHE A 146 -8.44 28.47 2.48
C PHE A 146 -9.90 28.76 2.89
N GLY A 147 -10.11 29.79 3.75
CA GLY A 147 -11.45 30.25 4.12
C GLY A 147 -12.16 29.42 5.19
N GLY A 148 -11.52 28.42 5.77
CA GLY A 148 -12.08 27.62 6.87
C GLY A 148 -11.77 28.23 8.24
N PRO A 149 -12.34 27.68 9.32
CA PRO A 149 -12.18 28.19 10.68
C PRO A 149 -10.91 27.69 11.40
N GLU A 150 -10.30 26.58 10.93
CA GLU A 150 -9.26 25.88 11.67
C GLU A 150 -7.84 26.42 11.36
N PRO A 151 -6.94 26.45 12.34
CA PRO A 151 -5.55 26.77 12.08
C PRO A 151 -4.91 25.68 11.21
N TYR A 152 -3.90 26.09 10.42
CA TYR A 152 -3.11 25.10 9.68
C TYR A 152 -2.12 24.40 10.63
N HIS A 153 -2.12 23.07 10.58
CA HIS A 153 -1.14 22.22 11.26
C HIS A 153 -0.27 21.48 10.23
N GLY A 154 1.03 21.48 10.46
CA GLY A 154 1.97 20.67 9.67
C GLY A 154 1.71 19.17 9.85
N PRO A 155 2.29 18.30 8.98
CA PRO A 155 1.99 16.86 9.00
C PRO A 155 2.39 16.14 10.29
N PHE A 156 3.31 16.70 11.07
CA PHE A 156 3.81 16.12 12.33
C PHE A 156 3.42 16.92 13.57
N ALA A 157 2.63 17.96 13.39
CA ALA A 157 2.06 18.69 14.51
C ALA A 157 0.72 18.03 14.90
N PRO A 158 0.53 17.64 16.18
CA PRO A 158 -0.75 17.11 16.62
C PRO A 158 -1.82 18.20 16.49
N GLY A 159 -3.00 17.79 16.04
CA GLY A 159 -4.17 18.68 16.06
C GLY A 159 -4.87 18.61 17.41
N ASP A 160 -5.59 19.67 17.74
CA ASP A 160 -6.26 19.80 19.03
C ASP A 160 -7.52 18.90 19.17
N THR A 161 -8.08 18.43 18.03
CA THR A 161 -9.31 17.64 17.98
C THR A 161 -9.17 16.42 17.05
N PRO A 162 -8.49 15.34 17.48
CA PRO A 162 -8.30 14.14 16.67
C PRO A 162 -9.58 13.51 16.17
N GLU A 163 -10.67 13.63 16.93
CA GLU A 163 -11.98 13.06 16.62
C GLU A 163 -12.67 13.75 15.43
N SER A 164 -12.44 15.05 15.25
CA SER A 164 -13.10 15.89 14.25
C SER A 164 -12.32 16.01 12.94
N HIS A 165 -11.00 15.93 13.00
CA HIS A 165 -10.10 16.23 11.87
C HIS A 165 -9.29 15.02 11.44
N ARG A 166 -9.58 14.50 10.25
CA ARG A 166 -9.08 13.22 9.74
C ARG A 166 -8.39 13.38 8.37
N SER A 167 -7.54 14.42 8.20
CA SER A 167 -6.82 14.62 6.95
C SER A 167 -5.65 13.65 6.80
N PHE A 168 -4.80 13.56 7.80
CA PHE A 168 -3.56 12.78 7.73
C PHE A 168 -3.79 11.31 8.08
N VAL A 169 -3.47 10.37 7.22
CA VAL A 169 -3.07 10.42 5.81
C VAL A 169 -4.25 10.06 4.90
N SER A 170 -4.11 10.24 3.57
CA SER A 170 -5.21 10.02 2.62
C SER A 170 -5.56 8.55 2.40
N SER A 171 -6.74 8.10 2.84
CA SER A 171 -7.24 6.74 2.58
C SER A 171 -7.58 6.50 1.10
N HIS A 172 -8.05 7.53 0.39
CA HIS A 172 -8.31 7.41 -1.05
C HIS A 172 -7.01 7.13 -1.81
N ALA A 173 -5.95 7.90 -1.56
CA ALA A 173 -4.64 7.65 -2.17
C ALA A 173 -4.07 6.30 -1.74
N ALA A 174 -4.22 5.93 -0.47
CA ALA A 174 -3.79 4.63 0.05
C ALA A 174 -4.46 3.46 -0.67
N THR A 175 -5.75 3.58 -1.05
CA THR A 175 -6.45 2.57 -1.85
C THR A 175 -5.77 2.37 -3.21
N GLY A 176 -5.37 3.45 -3.88
CA GLY A 176 -4.61 3.37 -5.13
C GLY A 176 -3.22 2.77 -4.93
N PHE A 177 -2.49 3.21 -3.91
CA PHE A 177 -1.18 2.67 -3.56
C PHE A 177 -1.24 1.18 -3.18
N ALA A 178 -2.35 0.70 -2.59
CA ALA A 178 -2.51 -0.71 -2.23
C ALA A 178 -2.47 -1.67 -3.43
N LEU A 179 -2.64 -1.20 -4.67
CA LEU A 179 -2.45 -2.02 -5.87
C LEU A 179 -1.03 -2.60 -5.97
N MET A 180 -0.02 -1.98 -5.34
CA MET A 180 1.34 -2.55 -5.28
C MET A 180 1.37 -3.92 -4.58
N ALA A 181 0.41 -4.18 -3.70
CA ALA A 181 0.33 -5.46 -2.99
C ALA A 181 0.04 -6.66 -3.92
N LEU A 182 -0.57 -6.43 -5.09
CA LEU A 182 -0.77 -7.47 -6.11
C LEU A 182 0.55 -8.03 -6.66
N GLY A 183 1.63 -7.27 -6.55
CA GLY A 183 2.96 -7.68 -6.99
C GLY A 183 3.79 -8.44 -5.95
N LEU A 184 3.38 -8.52 -4.69
CA LEU A 184 4.24 -8.99 -3.59
C LEU A 184 4.68 -10.44 -3.73
N THR A 185 3.85 -11.29 -4.34
CA THR A 185 4.14 -12.72 -4.58
C THR A 185 4.66 -12.98 -5.98
N CYS A 186 4.87 -11.94 -6.80
CA CYS A 186 5.29 -12.05 -8.17
C CYS A 186 6.83 -12.04 -8.32
N ARG A 187 7.30 -12.42 -9.53
CA ARG A 187 8.71 -12.26 -9.92
C ARG A 187 9.12 -10.77 -9.89
N PRO A 188 10.42 -10.45 -9.71
CA PRO A 188 10.89 -9.07 -9.51
C PRO A 188 10.39 -8.07 -10.56
N ALA A 189 10.39 -8.43 -11.85
CA ALA A 189 9.91 -7.55 -12.92
C ALA A 189 8.41 -7.23 -12.78
N ALA A 190 7.57 -8.21 -12.45
CA ALA A 190 6.14 -8.01 -12.23
C ALA A 190 5.88 -7.24 -10.93
N ARG A 191 6.63 -7.51 -9.87
CA ARG A 191 6.59 -6.74 -8.62
C ARG A 191 6.88 -5.26 -8.88
N ARG A 192 7.90 -4.94 -9.68
CA ARG A 192 8.21 -3.57 -10.08
C ARG A 192 7.08 -2.91 -10.86
N ARG A 193 6.44 -3.64 -11.80
CA ARG A 193 5.29 -3.13 -12.56
C ARG A 193 4.12 -2.77 -11.62
N TRP A 194 3.78 -3.64 -10.68
CA TRP A 194 2.70 -3.38 -9.72
C TRP A 194 3.02 -2.24 -8.75
N LEU A 195 4.30 -2.07 -8.36
CA LEU A 195 4.70 -0.90 -7.60
C LEU A 195 4.48 0.38 -8.39
N ILE A 196 4.85 0.40 -9.69
CA ILE A 196 4.62 1.56 -10.57
C ILE A 196 3.11 1.81 -10.76
N VAL A 197 2.32 0.76 -10.98
CA VAL A 197 0.85 0.88 -11.11
C VAL A 197 0.25 1.46 -9.84
N GLY A 198 0.62 0.93 -8.67
CA GLY A 198 0.16 1.47 -7.39
C GLY A 198 0.59 2.93 -7.18
N LEU A 199 1.85 3.25 -7.50
CA LEU A 199 2.37 4.61 -7.39
C LEU A 199 1.59 5.58 -8.30
N MET A 200 1.37 5.24 -9.55
CA MET A 200 0.61 6.06 -10.51
C MET A 200 -0.86 6.23 -10.08
N ALA A 201 -1.53 5.14 -9.72
CA ALA A 201 -2.92 5.17 -9.30
C ALA A 201 -3.10 6.00 -8.00
N GLY A 202 -2.29 5.72 -6.98
CA GLY A 202 -2.37 6.45 -5.71
C GLY A 202 -2.03 7.93 -5.86
N SER A 203 -1.04 8.27 -6.70
CA SER A 203 -0.68 9.67 -6.99
C SER A 203 -1.78 10.40 -7.76
N ALA A 204 -2.40 9.77 -8.77
CA ALA A 204 -3.50 10.36 -9.52
C ALA A 204 -4.73 10.62 -8.63
N ILE A 205 -5.10 9.63 -7.81
CA ILE A 205 -6.18 9.79 -6.82
C ILE A 205 -5.82 10.87 -5.81
N GLY A 206 -4.58 10.87 -5.31
CA GLY A 206 -4.08 11.88 -4.38
C GLY A 206 -4.11 13.29 -4.94
N ALA A 207 -3.71 13.48 -6.20
CA ALA A 207 -3.80 14.77 -6.90
C ALA A 207 -5.26 15.25 -6.96
N GLY A 208 -6.20 14.37 -7.32
CA GLY A 208 -7.63 14.70 -7.26
C GLY A 208 -8.08 15.15 -5.86
N ARG A 209 -7.56 14.51 -4.80
CA ARG A 209 -7.88 14.90 -3.42
C ARG A 209 -7.30 16.26 -3.03
N ILE A 210 -6.10 16.60 -3.54
CA ILE A 210 -5.52 17.95 -3.36
C ILE A 210 -6.38 18.99 -4.08
N MET A 211 -6.77 18.73 -5.33
CA MET A 211 -7.62 19.61 -6.14
C MET A 211 -9.00 19.88 -5.48
N GLN A 212 -9.49 18.96 -4.66
CA GLN A 212 -10.73 19.12 -3.90
C GLN A 212 -10.55 19.83 -2.55
N GLY A 213 -9.33 20.18 -2.16
CA GLY A 213 -9.07 20.66 -0.80
C GLY A 213 -9.30 19.60 0.29
N GLY A 214 -9.33 18.32 -0.10
CA GLY A 214 -9.59 17.21 0.81
C GLY A 214 -8.36 16.70 1.55
N HIS A 215 -7.16 16.89 0.99
CA HIS A 215 -5.88 16.44 1.56
C HIS A 215 -4.74 17.35 1.13
N PHE A 216 -3.72 17.44 1.97
CA PHE A 216 -2.45 18.09 1.65
C PHE A 216 -1.51 17.14 0.88
N LEU A 217 -0.44 17.69 0.28
CA LEU A 217 0.58 16.90 -0.42
C LEU A 217 1.22 15.87 0.50
N SER A 218 1.60 16.29 1.72
CA SER A 218 2.18 15.37 2.71
C SER A 218 1.26 14.21 3.07
N ASP A 219 -0.07 14.42 3.14
CA ASP A 219 -1.03 13.34 3.39
C ASP A 219 -0.96 12.25 2.33
N ILE A 220 -0.65 12.61 1.08
CA ILE A 220 -0.53 11.68 -0.05
C ILE A 220 0.82 10.96 0.01
N VAL A 221 1.91 11.71 0.22
CA VAL A 221 3.26 11.15 0.29
C VAL A 221 3.37 10.14 1.43
N PHE A 222 2.86 10.48 2.62
CA PHE A 222 2.92 9.57 3.76
C PHE A 222 1.89 8.43 3.67
N ALA A 223 0.80 8.58 2.91
CA ALA A 223 -0.07 7.46 2.58
C ALA A 223 0.66 6.39 1.74
N PHE A 224 1.50 6.80 0.77
CA PHE A 224 2.35 5.88 0.01
C PHE A 224 3.28 5.09 0.94
N TYR A 225 4.01 5.79 1.82
CA TYR A 225 4.95 5.15 2.72
C TYR A 225 4.26 4.24 3.75
N ALA A 226 3.11 4.62 4.26
CA ALA A 226 2.33 3.78 5.18
C ALA A 226 1.93 2.45 4.51
N VAL A 227 1.45 2.49 3.26
CA VAL A 227 1.10 1.29 2.50
C VAL A 227 2.34 0.48 2.14
N TRP A 228 3.43 1.12 1.69
CA TRP A 228 4.66 0.44 1.34
C TRP A 228 5.29 -0.28 2.53
N LEU A 229 5.41 0.36 3.70
CA LEU A 229 5.91 -0.25 4.92
C LEU A 229 5.07 -1.46 5.35
N SER A 230 3.74 -1.35 5.20
CA SER A 230 2.83 -2.46 5.50
C SER A 230 3.06 -3.63 4.53
N CYS A 231 3.29 -3.36 3.25
CA CYS A 231 3.66 -4.38 2.26
C CYS A 231 4.99 -5.06 2.60
N GLU A 232 6.02 -4.31 2.98
CA GLU A 232 7.32 -4.87 3.38
C GLU A 232 7.20 -5.74 4.64
N LEU A 233 6.42 -5.30 5.62
CA LEU A 233 6.17 -6.08 6.83
C LEU A 233 5.46 -7.40 6.51
N VAL A 234 4.42 -7.37 5.66
CA VAL A 234 3.71 -8.59 5.25
C VAL A 234 4.64 -9.55 4.51
N VAL A 235 5.47 -9.06 3.58
CA VAL A 235 6.46 -9.90 2.87
C VAL A 235 7.46 -10.50 3.84
N TRP A 236 7.94 -9.74 4.82
CA TRP A 236 8.86 -10.24 5.83
C TRP A 236 8.23 -11.33 6.70
N LEU A 237 6.98 -11.15 7.14
CA LEU A 237 6.24 -12.16 7.91
C LEU A 237 5.98 -13.43 7.07
N ASP A 238 5.59 -13.27 5.81
CA ASP A 238 5.34 -14.38 4.90
C ASP A 238 6.60 -15.21 4.65
N ARG A 239 7.75 -14.55 4.40
CA ARG A 239 9.05 -15.22 4.27
C ARG A 239 9.43 -16.00 5.54
N LYS A 240 9.26 -15.41 6.71
CA LYS A 240 9.51 -16.11 7.99
C LYS A 240 8.61 -17.33 8.17
N ARG A 241 7.34 -17.23 7.79
CA ARG A 241 6.40 -18.36 7.83
C ARG A 241 6.85 -19.50 6.92
N LEU A 242 7.25 -19.18 5.67
CA LEU A 242 7.72 -20.18 4.71
C LEU A 242 9.00 -20.86 5.18
N GLN A 243 9.95 -20.13 5.76
CA GLN A 243 11.19 -20.70 6.32
C GLN A 243 10.93 -21.66 7.47
N ARG A 244 9.98 -21.36 8.36
CA ARG A 244 9.61 -22.25 9.49
C ARG A 244 8.93 -23.54 9.04
N GLY A 245 8.30 -23.56 7.86
CA GLY A 245 7.66 -24.73 7.29
C GLY A 245 8.63 -25.65 6.52
N GLN A 246 9.88 -25.27 6.33
CA GLN A 246 10.87 -26.11 5.66
C GLN A 246 11.52 -27.06 6.67
N PRO A 247 11.64 -28.38 6.34
CA PRO A 247 12.41 -29.31 7.19
C PRO A 247 13.86 -28.85 7.27
N PRO A 248 14.54 -29.08 8.42
CA PRO A 248 15.94 -28.74 8.57
C PRO A 248 16.76 -29.36 7.45
N ALA A 249 17.67 -28.60 6.86
CA ALA A 249 18.57 -29.09 5.82
C ALA A 249 19.28 -30.34 6.34
N PRO A 250 19.37 -31.42 5.54
CA PRO A 250 20.11 -32.62 5.94
C PRO A 250 21.53 -32.21 6.32
N ARG A 251 21.93 -32.58 7.54
CA ARG A 251 23.31 -32.35 8.00
C ARG A 251 24.23 -33.01 6.98
N GLN A 252 25.02 -32.23 6.26
CA GLN A 252 26.09 -32.75 5.44
C GLN A 252 26.99 -33.56 6.37
N ARG A 253 27.00 -34.89 6.19
CA ARG A 253 28.00 -35.77 6.84
C ARG A 253 29.36 -35.24 6.39
N ARG A 254 30.16 -34.77 7.34
CA ARG A 254 31.57 -34.45 7.03
C ARG A 254 32.19 -35.71 6.42
N PRO A 255 32.86 -35.59 5.26
CA PRO A 255 33.59 -36.70 4.71
C PRO A 255 34.53 -37.24 5.81
N HIS A 256 34.49 -38.55 6.03
CA HIS A 256 35.44 -39.17 6.92
C HIS A 256 36.85 -38.80 6.45
N ALA A 257 37.63 -38.19 7.32
CA ALA A 257 39.05 -37.96 7.05
C ALA A 257 39.68 -39.32 6.73
N PRO A 258 40.48 -39.47 5.66
CA PRO A 258 41.19 -40.72 5.43
C PRO A 258 42.10 -41.03 6.64
N PRO A 259 42.27 -42.32 6.97
CA PRO A 259 43.21 -42.72 8.05
C PRO A 259 44.61 -42.22 7.67
N LEU A 260 45.29 -41.63 8.62
CA LEU A 260 46.67 -41.20 8.51
C LEU A 260 47.57 -42.43 8.27
N PRO A 261 48.66 -42.32 7.46
CA PRO A 261 49.56 -43.43 7.14
C PRO A 261 50.34 -43.91 8.33
#